data_0f88bf644df0e30bba26b6691d46da9e
#
_entry.id   0f88bf644df0e30bba26b6691d46da9e
#
_cell.length_a   1.000
_cell.length_b   1.000
_cell.length_c   1.000
_cell.angle_alpha   90.00
_cell.angle_beta   90.00
_cell.angle_gamma   90.00
#
_symmetry.space_group_name_H-M   'P 1'
#
loop_
_entity.id
_entity.type
_entity.pdbx_description
1 polymer ?
#
loop_
_entity_poly.entity_id
_entity_poly.type
_entity_poly.pdbx_seq_one_letter_code
_entity_poly.pdbx_strand_id
1 'polypeptide(L)'
;VNLPGTRSLRARITLLATVLVAAVSLLLLWLAWTLVRDSLDNVPQMPPGSVVVVDGVQVDASTLAEHLRVHARNRMLLFGSLAFLLVVAAAAILAWTFTSRVLLPLREITGTARRLSVESLGERIGEVRSRDELAELAGTFDDMLDRLQSAFDAQRHFVANASHELRTPLSVIRTELDVTLADDDADVAELRRMGGVVRDATERAGQLVNSLLLLARTDGAGLGVREPVDLANVVDRAWRAARLEAEKRGIRATFAVVPAPAFGDPALLERIAGNLLENAVRHNVEGGWLEVVTQPGPQWSVLRVRSSGGLVDPAAVPELFEPFRRAGVARTARHGAGLGLSIVRAAVAAHGGSVAAEPIVGGGLGVTVHLPVR
;
A
#
# COMPACT_ATOMS: atom_id res chain seq x y z
N VAL A 1 -20.03 28.20 15.94
CA VAL A 1 -20.99 27.71 16.97
C VAL A 1 -20.41 26.44 17.56
N ASN A 2 -19.75 26.56 18.72
CA ASN A 2 -19.23 25.43 19.49
C ASN A 2 -20.43 24.70 20.12
N LEU A 3 -20.71 23.51 19.65
CA LEU A 3 -21.66 22.60 20.29
C LEU A 3 -21.01 22.05 21.57
N PRO A 4 -21.54 22.34 22.77
CA PRO A 4 -21.08 21.73 24.00
C PRO A 4 -21.62 20.31 24.09
N GLY A 5 -20.82 19.30 23.85
CA GLY A 5 -21.33 17.94 24.10
C GLY A 5 -20.63 16.75 23.50
N THR A 6 -19.41 16.85 22.98
CA THR A 6 -18.63 15.64 22.72
C THR A 6 -17.92 15.19 24.00
N ARG A 7 -18.69 14.59 24.94
CA ARG A 7 -18.08 13.81 26.01
C ARG A 7 -17.16 12.80 25.36
N SER A 8 -15.87 12.83 25.72
CA SER A 8 -14.87 11.91 25.16
C SER A 8 -15.40 10.47 25.32
N LEU A 9 -15.10 9.59 24.37
CA LEU A 9 -15.49 8.17 24.41
C LEU A 9 -15.17 7.55 25.77
N ARG A 10 -14.02 7.95 26.34
CA ARG A 10 -13.60 7.61 27.70
C ARG A 10 -14.65 7.97 28.74
N ALA A 11 -15.17 9.19 28.74
CA ALA A 11 -16.18 9.63 29.70
C ALA A 11 -17.49 8.86 29.55
N ARG A 12 -17.89 8.54 28.31
CA ARG A 12 -19.10 7.74 28.05
C ARG A 12 -18.97 6.30 28.55
N ILE A 13 -17.86 5.62 28.28
CA ILE A 13 -17.64 4.25 28.73
C ILE A 13 -17.55 4.21 30.26
N THR A 14 -16.81 5.12 30.89
CA THR A 14 -16.72 5.20 32.34
C THR A 14 -18.09 5.45 32.97
N LEU A 15 -18.89 6.38 32.42
CA LEU A 15 -20.23 6.66 32.91
C LEU A 15 -21.13 5.43 32.80
N LEU A 16 -21.17 4.77 31.65
CA LEU A 16 -21.98 3.58 31.43
C LEU A 16 -21.60 2.43 32.39
N ALA A 17 -20.31 2.17 32.54
CA ALA A 17 -19.83 1.14 33.47
C ALA A 17 -20.20 1.46 34.93
N THR A 18 -20.01 2.73 35.32
CA THR A 18 -20.35 3.18 36.69
C THR A 18 -21.86 3.11 36.95
N VAL A 19 -22.70 3.53 36.00
CA VAL A 19 -24.16 3.46 36.11
C VAL A 19 -24.63 2.01 36.17
N LEU A 20 -24.05 1.11 35.36
CA LEU A 20 -24.38 -0.32 35.41
C LEU A 20 -24.05 -0.94 36.75
N VAL A 21 -22.86 -0.69 37.30
CA VAL A 21 -22.45 -1.20 38.62
C VAL A 21 -23.33 -0.60 39.70
N ALA A 22 -23.68 0.69 39.63
CA ALA A 22 -24.57 1.33 40.60
C ALA A 22 -25.96 0.70 40.55
N ALA A 23 -26.54 0.44 39.36
CA ALA A 23 -27.84 -0.19 39.20
C ALA A 23 -27.87 -1.62 39.78
N VAL A 24 -26.86 -2.43 39.49
CA VAL A 24 -26.70 -3.79 40.02
C VAL A 24 -26.55 -3.76 41.53
N SER A 25 -25.69 -2.85 42.06
CA SER A 25 -25.49 -2.71 43.51
C SER A 25 -26.78 -2.27 44.25
N LEU A 26 -27.55 -1.36 43.66
CA LEU A 26 -28.87 -0.96 44.19
C LEU A 26 -29.88 -2.12 44.22
N LEU A 27 -29.91 -2.92 43.14
CA LEU A 27 -30.75 -4.10 43.06
C LEU A 27 -30.39 -5.12 44.16
N LEU A 28 -29.11 -5.38 44.35
CA LEU A 28 -28.64 -6.30 45.42
C LEU A 28 -28.93 -5.77 46.80
N LEU A 29 -28.77 -4.47 47.05
CA LEU A 29 -29.16 -3.84 48.32
C LEU A 29 -30.68 -3.93 48.57
N TRP A 30 -31.48 -3.71 47.55
CA TRP A 30 -32.95 -3.85 47.63
C TRP A 30 -33.34 -5.29 47.94
N LEU A 31 -32.71 -6.27 47.26
CA LEU A 31 -32.96 -7.69 47.52
C LEU A 31 -32.54 -8.08 48.95
N ALA A 32 -31.40 -7.66 49.41
CA ALA A 32 -30.90 -7.89 50.76
C ALA A 32 -31.85 -7.26 51.80
N TRP A 33 -32.33 -6.04 51.54
CA TRP A 33 -33.31 -5.37 52.37
C TRP A 33 -34.62 -6.15 52.48
N THR A 34 -35.18 -6.64 51.38
CA THR A 34 -36.42 -7.41 51.36
C THR A 34 -36.27 -8.73 52.13
N LEU A 35 -35.18 -9.44 51.96
CA LEU A 35 -34.89 -10.70 52.67
C LEU A 35 -34.73 -10.49 54.19
N VAL A 36 -34.00 -9.45 54.60
CA VAL A 36 -33.80 -9.14 56.03
C VAL A 36 -35.12 -8.67 56.66
N ARG A 37 -35.87 -7.83 55.96
CA ARG A 37 -37.17 -7.38 56.41
C ARG A 37 -38.10 -8.56 56.63
N ASP A 38 -38.23 -9.48 55.67
CA ASP A 38 -39.07 -10.65 55.78
C ASP A 38 -38.65 -11.54 56.96
N SER A 39 -37.32 -11.72 57.13
CA SER A 39 -36.75 -12.46 58.27
C SER A 39 -37.05 -11.82 59.64
N LEU A 40 -37.03 -10.47 59.72
CA LEU A 40 -37.31 -9.74 60.94
C LEU A 40 -38.81 -9.68 61.26
N ASP A 41 -39.67 -9.63 60.24
CA ASP A 41 -41.11 -9.59 60.40
C ASP A 41 -41.69 -10.96 60.81
N ASN A 42 -41.01 -12.07 60.42
CA ASN A 42 -41.41 -13.44 60.74
C ASN A 42 -40.89 -13.96 62.11
N VAL A 43 -40.14 -13.12 62.88
CA VAL A 43 -39.73 -13.51 64.23
C VAL A 43 -41.00 -13.69 65.12
N PRO A 44 -41.23 -14.87 65.80
CA PRO A 44 -42.33 -15.10 66.62
C PRO A 44 -42.52 -14.00 67.71
N GLN A 45 -43.74 -13.42 67.78
CA GLN A 45 -44.03 -12.41 68.78
C GLN A 45 -44.16 -13.11 70.14
N MET A 46 -43.38 -12.65 71.11
CA MET A 46 -43.52 -13.16 72.47
C MET A 46 -44.86 -12.69 73.06
N PRO A 47 -45.50 -13.49 73.88
CA PRO A 47 -46.80 -13.11 74.51
C PRO A 47 -46.65 -11.78 75.25
N PRO A 48 -47.72 -10.94 75.26
CA PRO A 48 -47.72 -9.68 75.98
C PRO A 48 -47.41 -9.89 77.46
N GLY A 49 -46.53 -9.13 78.04
CA GLY A 49 -46.06 -9.25 79.44
C GLY A 49 -44.95 -10.24 79.70
N SER A 50 -44.27 -10.79 78.60
CA SER A 50 -43.10 -11.59 78.75
C SER A 50 -41.92 -10.66 79.16
N VAL A 51 -41.27 -11.03 80.30
CA VAL A 51 -40.09 -10.26 80.79
C VAL A 51 -38.80 -11.06 80.51
N VAL A 52 -37.79 -10.44 79.91
CA VAL A 52 -36.50 -11.03 79.73
C VAL A 52 -35.50 -10.33 80.63
N VAL A 53 -34.66 -11.10 81.34
CA VAL A 53 -33.62 -10.52 82.16
C VAL A 53 -32.31 -10.34 81.33
N VAL A 54 -31.91 -9.09 81.12
CA VAL A 54 -30.68 -8.72 80.43
C VAL A 54 -29.82 -8.01 81.46
N ASP A 55 -28.58 -8.52 81.71
CA ASP A 55 -27.65 -7.99 82.70
C ASP A 55 -28.24 -7.73 84.12
N GLY A 56 -29.19 -8.58 84.55
CA GLY A 56 -29.81 -8.46 85.88
C GLY A 56 -30.96 -7.48 85.93
N VAL A 57 -31.38 -6.82 84.88
CA VAL A 57 -32.53 -5.91 84.77
C VAL A 57 -33.66 -6.57 84.03
N GLN A 58 -34.86 -6.53 84.62
CA GLN A 58 -36.05 -7.02 83.95
C GLN A 58 -36.53 -6.00 82.89
N VAL A 59 -36.49 -6.40 81.61
CA VAL A 59 -36.92 -5.59 80.46
C VAL A 59 -38.09 -6.29 79.75
N ASP A 60 -39.10 -5.54 79.37
CA ASP A 60 -40.20 -6.08 78.58
C ASP A 60 -39.66 -6.60 77.24
N ALA A 61 -39.95 -7.85 76.90
CA ALA A 61 -39.43 -8.54 75.73
C ALA A 61 -39.86 -7.85 74.44
N SER A 62 -41.01 -7.23 74.36
CA SER A 62 -41.57 -6.53 73.22
C SER A 62 -40.76 -5.25 72.96
N THR A 63 -40.43 -4.47 73.97
CA THR A 63 -39.62 -3.25 73.82
C THR A 63 -38.19 -3.55 73.43
N LEU A 64 -37.61 -4.62 74.01
CA LEU A 64 -36.23 -5.07 73.62
C LEU A 64 -36.15 -5.52 72.15
N ALA A 65 -37.15 -6.32 71.70
CA ALA A 65 -37.28 -6.78 70.35
C ALA A 65 -37.40 -5.64 69.34
N GLU A 66 -38.17 -4.60 69.67
CA GLU A 66 -38.34 -3.42 68.82
C GLU A 66 -37.05 -2.59 68.75
N HIS A 67 -36.41 -2.39 69.91
CA HIS A 67 -35.08 -1.72 69.92
C HIS A 67 -34.05 -2.47 69.10
N LEU A 68 -33.99 -3.80 69.18
CA LEU A 68 -33.05 -4.60 68.38
C LEU A 68 -33.35 -4.50 66.89
N ARG A 69 -34.67 -4.54 66.49
CA ARG A 69 -35.09 -4.38 65.11
C ARG A 69 -34.69 -3.01 64.55
N VAL A 70 -34.93 -1.93 65.29
CA VAL A 70 -34.57 -0.58 64.85
C VAL A 70 -33.06 -0.44 64.71
N HIS A 71 -32.28 -0.96 65.68
CA HIS A 71 -30.82 -0.93 65.59
C HIS A 71 -30.28 -1.77 64.49
N ALA A 72 -30.79 -2.96 64.25
CA ALA A 72 -30.41 -3.82 63.11
C ALA A 72 -30.68 -3.13 61.76
N ARG A 73 -31.88 -2.52 61.60
CA ARG A 73 -32.28 -1.78 60.44
C ARG A 73 -31.35 -0.59 60.15
N ASN A 74 -31.06 0.23 61.19
CA ASN A 74 -30.22 1.41 61.05
C ASN A 74 -28.76 1.04 60.73
N ARG A 75 -28.23 0.00 61.36
CA ARG A 75 -26.89 -0.53 61.00
C ARG A 75 -26.83 -1.05 59.59
N MET A 76 -27.85 -1.79 59.15
CA MET A 76 -27.90 -2.30 57.79
C MET A 76 -27.96 -1.16 56.73
N LEU A 77 -28.77 -0.13 56.99
CA LEU A 77 -28.84 1.04 56.13
C LEU A 77 -27.50 1.79 56.07
N LEU A 78 -26.86 1.97 57.22
CA LEU A 78 -25.56 2.67 57.32
C LEU A 78 -24.43 1.88 56.65
N PHE A 79 -24.27 0.58 56.97
CA PHE A 79 -23.24 -0.23 56.33
C PHE A 79 -23.54 -0.52 54.85
N GLY A 80 -24.81 -0.72 54.50
CA GLY A 80 -25.23 -0.92 53.09
C GLY A 80 -24.96 0.31 52.25
N SER A 81 -25.30 1.52 52.76
CA SER A 81 -25.02 2.76 52.01
C SER A 81 -23.53 3.04 51.87
N LEU A 82 -22.73 2.74 52.93
CA LEU A 82 -21.27 2.90 52.88
C LEU A 82 -20.65 1.92 51.88
N ALA A 83 -21.06 0.64 51.90
CA ALA A 83 -20.61 -0.37 50.95
C ALA A 83 -20.99 -0.01 49.53
N PHE A 84 -22.23 0.48 49.29
CA PHE A 84 -22.66 0.96 47.98
C PHE A 84 -21.76 2.08 47.45
N LEU A 85 -21.48 3.11 48.27
CA LEU A 85 -20.60 4.22 47.87
C LEU A 85 -19.19 3.75 47.54
N LEU A 86 -18.63 2.84 48.32
CA LEU A 86 -17.33 2.26 48.10
C LEU A 86 -17.23 1.47 46.78
N VAL A 87 -18.20 0.62 46.51
CA VAL A 87 -18.28 -0.19 45.30
C VAL A 87 -18.41 0.71 44.06
N VAL A 88 -19.30 1.71 44.12
CA VAL A 88 -19.48 2.66 43.00
C VAL A 88 -18.26 3.49 42.76
N ALA A 89 -17.59 3.99 43.83
CA ALA A 89 -16.35 4.75 43.72
C ALA A 89 -15.21 3.88 43.14
N ALA A 90 -15.05 2.66 43.65
CA ALA A 90 -14.04 1.71 43.14
C ALA A 90 -14.29 1.38 41.66
N ALA A 91 -15.53 1.12 41.27
CA ALA A 91 -15.90 0.87 39.88
C ALA A 91 -15.60 2.06 38.97
N ALA A 92 -15.89 3.29 39.43
CA ALA A 92 -15.58 4.51 38.67
C ALA A 92 -14.06 4.67 38.44
N ILE A 93 -13.25 4.46 39.51
CA ILE A 93 -11.80 4.55 39.44
C ILE A 93 -11.22 3.47 38.50
N LEU A 94 -11.68 2.22 38.64
CA LEU A 94 -11.23 1.11 37.79
C LEU A 94 -11.62 1.33 36.33
N ALA A 95 -12.87 1.71 36.05
CA ALA A 95 -13.33 2.00 34.70
C ALA A 95 -12.54 3.16 34.07
N TRP A 96 -12.25 4.20 34.84
CA TRP A 96 -11.47 5.34 34.38
C TRP A 96 -10.02 4.97 34.04
N THR A 97 -9.34 4.22 34.91
CA THR A 97 -7.95 3.81 34.72
C THR A 97 -7.82 2.81 33.58
N PHE A 98 -8.71 1.82 33.49
CA PHE A 98 -8.73 0.83 32.42
C PHE A 98 -8.97 1.48 31.05
N THR A 99 -10.04 2.29 30.94
CA THR A 99 -10.36 2.99 29.69
C THR A 99 -9.23 3.94 29.26
N SER A 100 -8.52 4.54 30.24
CA SER A 100 -7.38 5.41 29.94
C SER A 100 -6.22 4.66 29.33
N ARG A 101 -5.91 3.47 29.86
CA ARG A 101 -4.78 2.65 29.37
C ARG A 101 -5.07 2.02 28.03
N VAL A 102 -6.30 1.56 27.80
CA VAL A 102 -6.69 0.91 26.54
C VAL A 102 -6.83 1.93 25.38
N LEU A 103 -7.30 3.16 25.67
CA LEU A 103 -7.49 4.17 24.62
C LEU A 103 -6.27 5.04 24.34
N LEU A 104 -5.19 4.93 25.13
CA LEU A 104 -3.97 5.71 24.91
C LEU A 104 -3.31 5.37 23.55
N PRO A 105 -3.05 4.10 23.21
CA PRO A 105 -2.46 3.72 21.93
C PRO A 105 -3.30 4.18 20.72
N LEU A 106 -4.62 4.09 20.81
CA LEU A 106 -5.51 4.53 19.75
C LEU A 106 -5.39 6.05 19.45
N ARG A 107 -5.10 6.85 20.48
CA ARG A 107 -4.85 8.28 20.31
C ARG A 107 -3.49 8.55 19.67
N GLU A 108 -2.49 7.75 19.95
CA GLU A 108 -1.17 7.83 19.32
C GLU A 108 -1.30 7.50 17.83
N ILE A 109 -1.96 6.40 17.46
CA ILE A 109 -2.24 6.02 16.08
C ILE A 109 -2.98 7.14 15.33
N THR A 110 -4.08 7.64 15.91
CA THR A 110 -4.87 8.71 15.27
C THR A 110 -4.12 10.04 15.22
N GLY A 111 -3.26 10.32 16.20
CA GLY A 111 -2.41 11.50 16.24
C GLY A 111 -1.35 11.47 15.14
N THR A 112 -0.66 10.35 14.97
CA THR A 112 0.30 10.14 13.88
C THR A 112 -0.40 10.20 12.52
N ALA A 113 -1.52 9.50 12.35
CA ALA A 113 -2.31 9.54 11.11
C ALA A 113 -2.76 10.95 10.70
N ARG A 114 -3.06 11.84 11.66
CA ARG A 114 -3.43 13.24 11.38
C ARG A 114 -2.25 14.13 11.04
N ARG A 115 -1.05 13.82 11.51
CA ARG A 115 0.17 14.58 11.20
C ARG A 115 0.83 14.14 9.91
N LEU A 116 0.47 12.94 9.41
CA LEU A 116 1.01 12.42 8.16
C LEU A 116 0.67 13.37 7.01
N SER A 117 1.71 13.83 6.35
CA SER A 117 1.70 14.57 5.09
C SER A 117 2.69 13.89 4.13
N VAL A 118 2.70 14.30 2.88
CA VAL A 118 3.67 13.79 1.88
C VAL A 118 5.14 14.02 2.32
N GLU A 119 5.38 14.99 3.20
CA GLU A 119 6.71 15.33 3.71
C GLU A 119 7.09 14.49 4.94
N SER A 120 6.13 13.93 5.66
CA SER A 120 6.30 13.18 6.92
C SER A 120 5.93 11.70 6.83
N LEU A 121 5.83 11.13 5.61
CA LEU A 121 5.50 9.72 5.40
C LEU A 121 6.52 8.75 6.02
N GLY A 122 7.70 9.22 6.40
CA GLY A 122 8.71 8.42 7.11
C GLY A 122 8.42 8.22 8.61
N GLU A 123 7.44 8.93 9.19
CA GLU A 123 7.03 8.66 10.56
C GLU A 123 6.32 7.30 10.65
N ARG A 124 6.60 6.56 11.73
CA ARG A 124 5.95 5.28 12.04
C ARG A 124 5.27 5.38 13.38
N ILE A 125 4.24 4.56 13.57
CA ILE A 125 3.60 4.42 14.88
C ILE A 125 4.56 3.73 15.84
N GLY A 126 5.39 2.81 15.32
CA GLY A 126 6.36 2.05 16.08
C GLY A 126 5.74 0.99 16.97
N GLU A 127 6.56 0.45 17.89
CA GLU A 127 6.09 -0.58 18.81
C GLU A 127 5.05 -0.02 19.80
N VAL A 128 3.81 -0.39 19.60
CA VAL A 128 2.74 -0.19 20.59
C VAL A 128 3.00 -1.15 21.76
N ARG A 129 3.04 -0.63 22.99
CA ARG A 129 3.27 -1.43 24.22
C ARG A 129 2.21 -2.49 24.51
N SER A 130 1.18 -2.60 23.67
CA SER A 130 0.16 -3.64 23.71
C SER A 130 0.59 -4.83 22.86
N ARG A 131 0.28 -6.06 23.28
CA ARG A 131 0.56 -7.30 22.52
C ARG A 131 -0.69 -7.91 21.89
N ASP A 132 -1.72 -7.12 21.72
CA ASP A 132 -3.07 -7.50 21.35
C ASP A 132 -3.39 -6.97 19.94
N GLU A 133 -4.65 -6.98 19.58
CA GLU A 133 -5.21 -6.51 18.30
C GLU A 133 -4.77 -5.08 17.93
N LEU A 134 -4.40 -4.26 18.94
CA LEU A 134 -3.88 -2.90 18.70
C LEU A 134 -2.46 -2.89 18.13
N ALA A 135 -1.63 -3.87 18.48
CA ALA A 135 -0.30 -4.03 17.91
C ALA A 135 -0.39 -4.51 16.45
N GLU A 136 -1.32 -5.42 16.15
CA GLU A 136 -1.60 -5.88 14.79
C GLU A 136 -2.11 -4.72 13.91
N LEU A 137 -3.01 -3.88 14.45
CA LEU A 137 -3.50 -2.67 13.77
C LEU A 137 -2.36 -1.68 13.48
N ALA A 138 -1.47 -1.44 14.45
CA ALA A 138 -0.33 -0.55 14.27
C ALA A 138 0.63 -1.09 13.20
N GLY A 139 0.94 -2.39 13.22
CA GLY A 139 1.76 -3.03 12.20
C GLY A 139 1.15 -2.95 10.79
N THR A 140 -0.14 -3.23 10.66
CA THR A 140 -0.85 -3.11 9.38
C THR A 140 -0.82 -1.66 8.85
N PHE A 141 -0.92 -0.68 9.75
CA PHE A 141 -0.84 0.73 9.39
C PHE A 141 0.58 1.11 8.95
N ASP A 142 1.61 0.66 9.65
CA ASP A 142 3.00 0.90 9.28
C ASP A 142 3.35 0.23 7.94
N ASP A 143 2.87 -1.00 7.67
CA ASP A 143 3.00 -1.66 6.36
C ASP A 143 2.33 -0.85 5.24
N MET A 144 1.17 -0.26 5.50
CA MET A 144 0.50 0.63 4.55
C MET A 144 1.32 1.89 4.29
N LEU A 145 1.92 2.48 5.34
CA LEU A 145 2.80 3.64 5.20
C LEU A 145 4.06 3.32 4.42
N ASP A 146 4.67 2.15 4.62
CA ASP A 146 5.82 1.69 3.85
C ASP A 146 5.52 1.59 2.36
N ARG A 147 4.37 1.01 2.02
CA ARG A 147 3.90 0.93 0.62
C ARG A 147 3.64 2.32 0.04
N LEU A 148 3.03 3.21 0.80
CA LEU A 148 2.73 4.57 0.35
C LEU A 148 4.02 5.38 0.16
N GLN A 149 4.96 5.31 1.09
CA GLN A 149 6.26 5.95 0.98
C GLN A 149 7.02 5.45 -0.24
N SER A 150 7.10 4.12 -0.42
CA SER A 150 7.75 3.51 -1.57
C SER A 150 7.15 3.98 -2.91
N ALA A 151 5.81 4.12 -2.97
CA ALA A 151 5.13 4.63 -4.15
C ALA A 151 5.46 6.11 -4.42
N PHE A 152 5.51 6.95 -3.38
CA PHE A 152 5.89 8.36 -3.52
C PHE A 152 7.37 8.53 -3.91
N ASP A 153 8.26 7.74 -3.33
CA ASP A 153 9.68 7.79 -3.68
C ASP A 153 9.90 7.34 -5.13
N ALA A 154 9.22 6.27 -5.57
CA ALA A 154 9.22 5.85 -6.97
C ALA A 154 8.69 6.96 -7.90
N GLN A 155 7.59 7.62 -7.52
CA GLN A 155 7.03 8.75 -8.27
C GLN A 155 7.99 9.95 -8.36
N ARG A 156 8.66 10.32 -7.24
CA ARG A 156 9.67 11.39 -7.24
C ARG A 156 10.85 11.07 -8.14
N HIS A 157 11.38 9.84 -8.06
CA HIS A 157 12.46 9.39 -8.92
C HIS A 157 12.04 9.36 -10.40
N PHE A 158 10.81 8.93 -10.69
CA PHE A 158 10.25 8.94 -12.04
C PHE A 158 10.24 10.36 -12.62
N VAL A 159 9.69 11.35 -11.90
CA VAL A 159 9.63 12.75 -12.35
C VAL A 159 11.01 13.35 -12.50
N ALA A 160 11.92 13.11 -11.55
CA ALA A 160 13.30 13.60 -11.62
C ALA A 160 14.04 13.04 -12.84
N ASN A 161 13.96 11.72 -13.06
CA ASN A 161 14.61 11.06 -14.18
C ASN A 161 14.00 11.49 -15.53
N ALA A 162 12.67 11.59 -15.63
CA ALA A 162 11.99 12.11 -16.81
C ALA A 162 12.46 13.53 -17.18
N SER A 163 12.59 14.40 -16.16
CA SER A 163 13.10 15.77 -16.35
C SER A 163 14.54 15.79 -16.85
N HIS A 164 15.40 14.91 -16.34
CA HIS A 164 16.77 14.79 -16.76
C HIS A 164 16.89 14.27 -18.20
N GLU A 165 16.14 13.22 -18.54
CA GLU A 165 16.14 12.61 -19.87
C GLU A 165 15.54 13.53 -20.95
N LEU A 166 14.59 14.39 -20.60
CA LEU A 166 14.05 15.44 -21.48
C LEU A 166 15.05 16.61 -21.66
N ARG A 167 15.77 16.98 -20.60
CA ARG A 167 16.72 18.10 -20.68
C ARG A 167 17.85 17.83 -21.68
N THR A 168 18.31 16.60 -21.76
CA THR A 168 19.41 16.20 -22.66
C THR A 168 19.14 16.51 -24.14
N PRO A 169 18.06 16.00 -24.76
CA PRO A 169 17.77 16.31 -26.18
C PRO A 169 17.49 17.80 -26.38
N LEU A 170 16.85 18.49 -25.45
CA LEU A 170 16.60 19.93 -25.54
C LEU A 170 17.92 20.74 -25.49
N SER A 171 18.87 20.33 -24.64
CA SER A 171 20.21 20.95 -24.62
C SER A 171 20.99 20.73 -25.91
N VAL A 172 20.89 19.55 -26.52
CA VAL A 172 21.50 19.26 -27.81
C VAL A 172 20.91 20.19 -28.89
N ILE A 173 19.58 20.28 -28.96
CA ILE A 173 18.89 21.17 -29.90
C ILE A 173 19.38 22.60 -29.74
N ARG A 174 19.40 23.10 -28.51
CA ARG A 174 19.80 24.47 -28.21
C ARG A 174 21.26 24.73 -28.59
N THR A 175 22.17 23.83 -28.19
CA THR A 175 23.62 23.99 -28.49
C THR A 175 23.87 23.99 -29.99
N GLU A 176 23.25 23.07 -30.74
CA GLU A 176 23.42 23.01 -32.21
C GLU A 176 22.88 24.30 -32.87
N LEU A 177 21.74 24.81 -32.44
CA LEU A 177 21.19 26.06 -32.92
C LEU A 177 22.10 27.24 -32.55
N ASP A 178 22.49 27.36 -31.27
CA ASP A 178 23.32 28.48 -30.80
C ASP A 178 24.68 28.53 -31.52
N VAL A 179 25.32 27.36 -31.74
CA VAL A 179 26.61 27.28 -32.43
C VAL A 179 26.50 27.60 -33.92
N THR A 180 25.53 26.95 -34.61
CA THR A 180 25.42 27.13 -36.08
C THR A 180 24.90 28.50 -36.48
N LEU A 181 24.00 29.12 -35.66
CA LEU A 181 23.46 30.45 -35.93
C LEU A 181 24.43 31.60 -35.52
N ALA A 182 25.41 31.31 -34.66
CA ALA A 182 26.46 32.27 -34.30
C ALA A 182 27.62 32.31 -35.30
N ASP A 183 27.67 31.39 -36.26
CA ASP A 183 28.68 31.32 -37.31
C ASP A 183 28.16 32.05 -38.58
N ASP A 184 28.64 33.25 -38.81
CA ASP A 184 28.23 34.09 -39.97
C ASP A 184 28.66 33.45 -41.30
N ASP A 185 29.64 32.53 -41.30
CA ASP A 185 30.17 31.81 -42.46
C ASP A 185 29.54 30.42 -42.65
N ALA A 186 28.53 30.06 -41.86
CA ALA A 186 27.86 28.76 -41.91
C ALA A 186 27.31 28.47 -43.32
N ASP A 187 27.79 27.39 -43.91
CA ASP A 187 27.33 26.99 -45.24
C ASP A 187 26.02 26.16 -45.22
N VAL A 188 25.47 25.89 -46.41
CA VAL A 188 24.23 25.11 -46.56
C VAL A 188 24.42 23.66 -46.07
N ALA A 189 25.60 23.11 -46.11
CA ALA A 189 25.88 21.76 -45.63
C ALA A 189 25.83 21.71 -44.09
N GLU A 190 26.37 22.72 -43.42
CA GLU A 190 26.31 22.86 -41.95
C GLU A 190 24.90 23.09 -41.45
N LEU A 191 24.11 23.95 -42.13
CA LEU A 191 22.70 24.14 -41.80
C LEU A 191 21.88 22.85 -41.98
N ARG A 192 22.18 22.04 -43.02
CA ARG A 192 21.51 20.72 -43.18
C ARG A 192 21.92 19.73 -42.13
N ARG A 193 23.20 19.71 -41.71
CA ARG A 193 23.70 18.86 -40.63
C ARG A 193 23.00 19.22 -39.30
N MET A 194 22.97 20.52 -38.93
CA MET A 194 22.25 21.03 -37.77
C MET A 194 20.78 20.61 -37.84
N GLY A 195 20.08 20.82 -38.98
CA GLY A 195 18.71 20.40 -39.15
C GLY A 195 18.49 18.89 -38.93
N GLY A 196 19.46 18.07 -39.34
CA GLY A 196 19.48 16.63 -39.07
C GLY A 196 19.56 16.31 -37.57
N VAL A 197 20.53 16.94 -36.86
CA VAL A 197 20.72 16.73 -35.41
C VAL A 197 19.51 17.19 -34.62
N VAL A 198 18.91 18.34 -34.96
CA VAL A 198 17.73 18.90 -34.33
C VAL A 198 16.53 17.95 -34.53
N ARG A 199 16.32 17.45 -35.76
CA ARG A 199 15.25 16.48 -36.04
C ARG A 199 15.42 15.23 -35.21
N ASP A 200 16.59 14.61 -35.18
CA ASP A 200 16.88 13.39 -34.44
C ASP A 200 16.72 13.58 -32.92
N ALA A 201 17.09 14.75 -32.42
CA ALA A 201 16.87 15.09 -31.00
C ALA A 201 15.38 15.28 -30.67
N THR A 202 14.62 15.91 -31.57
CA THR A 202 13.17 16.10 -31.43
C THR A 202 12.41 14.77 -31.49
N GLU A 203 12.80 13.87 -32.40
CA GLU A 203 12.21 12.53 -32.49
C GLU A 203 12.45 11.74 -31.19
N ARG A 204 13.67 11.81 -30.63
CA ARG A 204 14.00 11.16 -29.34
C ARG A 204 13.17 11.73 -28.20
N ALA A 205 13.02 13.06 -28.11
CA ALA A 205 12.17 13.69 -27.11
C ALA A 205 10.70 13.26 -27.23
N GLY A 206 10.18 13.20 -28.46
CA GLY A 206 8.82 12.72 -28.75
C GLY A 206 8.60 11.26 -28.34
N GLN A 207 9.54 10.38 -28.63
CA GLN A 207 9.50 8.98 -28.18
C GLN A 207 9.50 8.86 -26.66
N LEU A 208 10.29 9.67 -25.96
CA LEU A 208 10.33 9.70 -24.50
C LEU A 208 8.97 10.14 -23.93
N VAL A 209 8.40 11.25 -24.41
CA VAL A 209 7.07 11.75 -23.99
C VAL A 209 6.00 10.69 -24.22
N ASN A 210 5.95 10.07 -25.40
CA ASN A 210 4.98 9.01 -25.70
C ASN A 210 5.15 7.81 -24.76
N SER A 211 6.37 7.46 -24.40
CA SER A 211 6.68 6.39 -23.45
C SER A 211 6.20 6.71 -22.03
N LEU A 212 6.39 7.96 -21.59
CA LEU A 212 5.90 8.44 -20.29
C LEU A 212 4.38 8.48 -20.23
N LEU A 213 3.72 8.95 -21.29
CA LEU A 213 2.25 8.97 -21.39
C LEU A 213 1.67 7.55 -21.38
N LEU A 214 2.35 6.61 -22.01
CA LEU A 214 1.92 5.21 -22.00
C LEU A 214 2.00 4.62 -20.58
N LEU A 215 3.11 4.81 -19.88
CA LEU A 215 3.25 4.37 -18.49
C LEU A 215 2.16 4.99 -17.60
N ALA A 216 1.90 6.29 -17.71
CA ALA A 216 0.87 6.95 -16.93
C ALA A 216 -0.56 6.45 -17.22
N ARG A 217 -0.84 6.02 -18.45
CA ARG A 217 -2.17 5.46 -18.82
C ARG A 217 -2.36 4.03 -18.35
N THR A 218 -1.32 3.21 -18.33
CA THR A 218 -1.41 1.80 -17.95
C THR A 218 -1.55 1.61 -16.44
N ASP A 219 -1.15 2.59 -15.61
CA ASP A 219 -1.28 2.51 -14.14
C ASP A 219 -2.71 2.73 -13.62
N GLY A 220 -3.67 3.20 -14.44
CA GLY A 220 -5.00 3.55 -13.92
C GLY A 220 -6.21 3.32 -14.82
N ALA A 221 -6.03 3.17 -16.13
CA ALA A 221 -7.14 2.97 -17.06
C ALA A 221 -6.97 1.63 -17.78
N GLY A 222 -7.96 0.74 -17.67
CA GLY A 222 -7.99 -0.49 -18.46
C GLY A 222 -7.87 -0.21 -19.98
N LEU A 223 -7.54 -1.24 -20.76
CA LEU A 223 -7.41 -1.14 -22.21
C LEU A 223 -8.70 -0.58 -22.84
N GLY A 224 -8.56 0.51 -23.60
CA GLY A 224 -9.69 1.12 -24.29
C GLY A 224 -10.18 0.30 -25.50
N VAL A 225 -9.29 -0.44 -26.15
CA VAL A 225 -9.57 -1.32 -27.29
C VAL A 225 -9.05 -2.71 -26.99
N ARG A 226 -9.85 -3.73 -27.30
CA ARG A 226 -9.42 -5.14 -27.21
C ARG A 226 -9.96 -5.88 -28.43
N GLU A 227 -9.04 -6.42 -29.21
CA GLU A 227 -9.40 -7.22 -30.36
C GLU A 227 -8.45 -8.43 -30.53
N PRO A 228 -8.83 -9.45 -31.28
CA PRO A 228 -7.93 -10.57 -31.60
C PRO A 228 -6.76 -10.10 -32.45
N VAL A 229 -5.55 -10.36 -32.01
CA VAL A 229 -4.31 -10.00 -32.70
C VAL A 229 -3.42 -11.23 -32.79
N ASP A 230 -2.83 -11.48 -33.97
CA ASP A 230 -1.83 -12.53 -34.12
C ASP A 230 -0.43 -11.99 -33.80
N LEU A 231 0.22 -12.55 -32.77
CA LEU A 231 1.57 -12.17 -32.36
C LEU A 231 2.61 -12.38 -33.45
N ALA A 232 2.40 -13.32 -34.38
CA ALA A 232 3.29 -13.51 -35.52
C ALA A 232 3.34 -12.27 -36.41
N ASN A 233 2.19 -11.66 -36.70
CA ASN A 233 2.11 -10.43 -37.47
C ASN A 233 2.71 -9.23 -36.72
N VAL A 234 2.53 -9.18 -35.41
CA VAL A 234 3.14 -8.13 -34.56
C VAL A 234 4.65 -8.20 -34.57
N VAL A 235 5.22 -9.41 -34.43
CA VAL A 235 6.67 -9.64 -34.51
C VAL A 235 7.22 -9.26 -35.89
N ASP A 236 6.54 -9.63 -36.99
CA ASP A 236 6.97 -9.28 -38.34
C ASP A 236 7.07 -7.77 -38.55
N ARG A 237 6.05 -7.02 -38.13
CA ARG A 237 6.07 -5.53 -38.21
C ARG A 237 7.19 -4.93 -37.36
N ALA A 238 7.35 -5.39 -36.12
CA ALA A 238 8.40 -4.90 -35.22
C ALA A 238 9.81 -5.24 -35.73
N TRP A 239 10.00 -6.41 -36.35
CA TRP A 239 11.28 -6.80 -36.93
C TRP A 239 11.66 -5.96 -38.14
N ARG A 240 10.73 -5.58 -39.00
CA ARG A 240 11.02 -4.69 -40.16
C ARG A 240 11.66 -3.37 -39.71
N ALA A 241 11.30 -2.86 -38.53
CA ALA A 241 11.88 -1.64 -37.98
C ALA A 241 13.31 -1.86 -37.42
N ALA A 242 13.56 -3.02 -36.79
CA ALA A 242 14.84 -3.32 -36.12
C ALA A 242 15.89 -3.95 -37.05
N ARG A 243 15.45 -4.51 -38.19
CA ARG A 243 16.26 -5.33 -39.08
C ARG A 243 17.53 -4.61 -39.60
N LEU A 244 17.39 -3.39 -40.09
CA LEU A 244 18.50 -2.64 -40.68
C LEU A 244 19.65 -2.42 -39.66
N GLU A 245 19.30 -2.15 -38.41
CA GLU A 245 20.29 -1.96 -37.35
C GLU A 245 20.92 -3.30 -36.93
N ALA A 246 20.16 -4.38 -36.91
CA ALA A 246 20.63 -5.72 -36.65
C ALA A 246 21.63 -6.17 -37.73
N GLU A 247 21.36 -5.91 -39.02
CA GLU A 247 22.21 -6.21 -40.15
C GLU A 247 23.53 -5.40 -40.10
N LYS A 248 23.48 -4.10 -39.78
CA LYS A 248 24.69 -3.26 -39.60
C LYS A 248 25.60 -3.78 -38.50
N ARG A 249 25.06 -4.40 -37.47
CA ARG A 249 25.81 -4.95 -36.33
C ARG A 249 26.14 -6.43 -36.51
N GLY A 250 25.83 -7.03 -37.66
CA GLY A 250 26.11 -8.43 -37.98
C GLY A 250 25.37 -9.44 -37.08
N ILE A 251 24.23 -9.07 -36.50
CA ILE A 251 23.46 -9.91 -35.60
C ILE A 251 22.76 -10.99 -36.41
N ARG A 252 22.93 -12.26 -36.01
CA ARG A 252 22.23 -13.43 -36.60
C ARG A 252 20.88 -13.60 -35.95
N ALA A 253 19.80 -13.29 -36.66
CA ALA A 253 18.43 -13.43 -36.15
C ALA A 253 17.79 -14.76 -36.60
N THR A 254 17.26 -15.50 -35.66
CA THR A 254 16.53 -16.75 -35.88
C THR A 254 15.09 -16.60 -35.42
N PHE A 255 14.15 -17.02 -36.26
CA PHE A 255 12.73 -16.89 -35.99
C PHE A 255 12.04 -18.25 -35.99
N ALA A 256 11.45 -18.63 -34.87
CA ALA A 256 10.49 -19.76 -34.76
C ALA A 256 9.10 -19.18 -34.47
N VAL A 257 8.60 -18.41 -35.43
CA VAL A 257 7.35 -17.64 -35.30
C VAL A 257 6.21 -18.41 -35.95
N VAL A 258 5.21 -18.76 -35.17
CA VAL A 258 3.98 -19.43 -35.60
C VAL A 258 2.78 -18.57 -35.22
N PRO A 259 1.62 -18.67 -35.89
CA PRO A 259 0.42 -17.97 -35.49
C PRO A 259 0.08 -18.19 -34.01
N ALA A 260 -0.01 -17.12 -33.24
CA ALA A 260 -0.25 -17.15 -31.80
C ALA A 260 -1.26 -16.05 -31.44
N PRO A 261 -2.56 -16.39 -31.31
CA PRO A 261 -3.60 -15.40 -31.07
C PRO A 261 -3.46 -14.81 -29.64
N ALA A 262 -3.59 -13.50 -29.53
CA ALA A 262 -3.69 -12.77 -28.27
C ALA A 262 -4.88 -11.81 -28.34
N PHE A 263 -5.50 -11.50 -27.22
CA PHE A 263 -6.62 -10.57 -27.13
C PHE A 263 -6.20 -9.28 -26.44
N GLY A 264 -6.15 -8.17 -27.16
CA GLY A 264 -5.63 -6.92 -26.61
C GLY A 264 -5.63 -5.74 -27.57
N ASP A 265 -4.98 -4.67 -27.16
CA ASP A 265 -4.78 -3.46 -27.96
C ASP A 265 -3.62 -3.68 -28.95
N PRO A 266 -3.88 -3.63 -30.29
CA PRO A 266 -2.85 -3.87 -31.30
C PRO A 266 -1.65 -2.94 -31.18
N ALA A 267 -1.87 -1.66 -30.85
CA ALA A 267 -0.80 -0.67 -30.76
C ALA A 267 0.12 -0.96 -29.55
N LEU A 268 -0.46 -1.41 -28.43
CA LEU A 268 0.31 -1.82 -27.26
C LEU A 268 1.06 -3.13 -27.50
N LEU A 269 0.46 -4.10 -28.20
CA LEU A 269 1.11 -5.35 -28.55
C LEU A 269 2.29 -5.11 -29.50
N GLU A 270 2.15 -4.21 -30.48
CA GLU A 270 3.26 -3.77 -31.35
C GLU A 270 4.37 -3.09 -30.53
N ARG A 271 3.99 -2.28 -29.52
CA ARG A 271 4.96 -1.62 -28.65
C ARG A 271 5.73 -2.62 -27.79
N ILE A 272 5.06 -3.70 -27.30
CA ILE A 272 5.72 -4.80 -26.59
C ILE A 272 6.79 -5.44 -27.47
N ALA A 273 6.42 -5.91 -28.67
CA ALA A 273 7.35 -6.57 -29.58
C ALA A 273 8.47 -5.63 -30.04
N GLY A 274 8.13 -4.37 -30.36
CA GLY A 274 9.09 -3.35 -30.75
C GLY A 274 10.15 -3.10 -29.70
N ASN A 275 9.73 -2.88 -28.43
CA ASN A 275 10.66 -2.66 -27.32
C ASN A 275 11.56 -3.88 -27.06
N LEU A 276 11.01 -5.10 -27.16
CA LEU A 276 11.80 -6.32 -26.96
C LEU A 276 12.85 -6.49 -28.05
N LEU A 277 12.47 -6.32 -29.33
CA LEU A 277 13.40 -6.46 -30.47
C LEU A 277 14.44 -5.33 -30.50
N GLU A 278 14.03 -4.09 -30.28
CA GLU A 278 14.93 -2.97 -30.20
C GLU A 278 15.95 -3.15 -29.05
N ASN A 279 15.49 -3.62 -27.90
CA ASN A 279 16.34 -3.91 -26.76
C ASN A 279 17.35 -5.03 -27.09
N ALA A 280 16.88 -6.13 -27.70
CA ALA A 280 17.70 -7.26 -28.09
C ALA A 280 18.75 -6.93 -29.17
N VAL A 281 18.46 -5.97 -30.06
CA VAL A 281 19.44 -5.48 -31.04
C VAL A 281 20.39 -4.47 -30.39
N ARG A 282 19.90 -3.53 -29.61
CA ARG A 282 20.69 -2.44 -29.03
C ARG A 282 21.72 -2.92 -28.00
N HIS A 283 21.35 -3.87 -27.16
CA HIS A 283 22.19 -4.41 -26.09
C HIS A 283 22.98 -5.66 -26.51
N ASN A 284 22.89 -6.05 -27.77
CA ASN A 284 23.65 -7.16 -28.33
C ASN A 284 25.15 -6.84 -28.45
N VAL A 285 25.93 -7.88 -28.57
CA VAL A 285 27.34 -7.79 -29.01
C VAL A 285 27.42 -7.79 -30.55
N GLU A 286 28.46 -7.23 -31.12
CA GLU A 286 28.72 -7.32 -32.58
C GLU A 286 28.88 -8.76 -33.00
N GLY A 287 28.26 -9.15 -34.11
CA GLY A 287 28.23 -10.53 -34.58
C GLY A 287 27.46 -11.52 -33.70
N GLY A 288 26.73 -11.01 -32.73
CA GLY A 288 25.93 -11.84 -31.81
C GLY A 288 24.73 -12.51 -32.43
N TRP A 289 23.80 -12.97 -31.59
CA TRP A 289 22.58 -13.68 -32.04
C TRP A 289 21.32 -13.15 -31.37
N LEU A 290 20.19 -13.33 -32.04
CA LEU A 290 18.84 -13.01 -31.59
C LEU A 290 17.92 -14.18 -31.95
N GLU A 291 17.12 -14.64 -31.02
CA GLU A 291 16.10 -15.68 -31.23
C GLU A 291 14.73 -15.13 -30.82
N VAL A 292 13.74 -15.31 -31.68
CA VAL A 292 12.35 -14.90 -31.46
C VAL A 292 11.44 -16.10 -31.65
N VAL A 293 10.60 -16.38 -30.66
CA VAL A 293 9.68 -17.49 -30.64
C VAL A 293 8.28 -17.00 -30.30
N THR A 294 7.29 -17.39 -31.10
CA THR A 294 5.88 -17.29 -30.71
C THR A 294 5.32 -18.68 -30.52
N GLN A 295 4.49 -18.86 -29.47
CA GLN A 295 3.92 -20.14 -29.15
C GLN A 295 2.45 -19.95 -28.76
N PRO A 296 1.49 -20.56 -29.50
CA PRO A 296 0.10 -20.55 -29.11
C PRO A 296 -0.16 -21.50 -27.93
N GLY A 297 -1.09 -21.16 -27.06
CA GLY A 297 -1.56 -22.00 -25.99
C GLY A 297 -3.06 -21.82 -25.74
N PRO A 298 -3.69 -22.67 -24.92
CA PRO A 298 -5.13 -22.69 -24.74
C PRO A 298 -5.67 -21.46 -23.98
N GLN A 299 -4.88 -20.88 -23.09
CA GLN A 299 -5.25 -19.70 -22.30
C GLN A 299 -4.29 -18.55 -22.52
N TRP A 300 -3.05 -18.84 -22.86
CA TRP A 300 -1.96 -17.87 -22.99
C TRP A 300 -1.18 -18.14 -24.28
N SER A 301 -0.96 -17.08 -25.04
CA SER A 301 0.06 -17.08 -26.10
C SER A 301 1.35 -16.50 -25.56
N VAL A 302 2.47 -17.06 -26.01
CA VAL A 302 3.81 -16.71 -25.55
C VAL A 302 4.58 -16.00 -26.65
N LEU A 303 5.20 -14.87 -26.32
CA LEU A 303 6.27 -14.25 -27.11
C LEU A 303 7.56 -14.31 -26.29
N ARG A 304 8.57 -14.96 -26.84
CA ARG A 304 9.91 -15.04 -26.24
C ARG A 304 10.94 -14.43 -27.17
N VAL A 305 11.75 -13.54 -26.59
CA VAL A 305 12.88 -12.91 -27.26
C VAL A 305 14.12 -13.18 -26.44
N ARG A 306 15.13 -13.78 -27.04
CA ARG A 306 16.43 -14.08 -26.43
C ARG A 306 17.54 -13.51 -27.27
N SER A 307 18.54 -12.92 -26.66
CA SER A 307 19.68 -12.35 -27.40
C SER A 307 20.97 -12.50 -26.61
N SER A 308 22.08 -12.65 -27.31
CA SER A 308 23.38 -12.45 -26.71
C SER A 308 23.58 -10.98 -26.30
N GLY A 309 24.52 -10.72 -25.40
CA GLY A 309 24.77 -9.38 -24.88
C GLY A 309 25.82 -9.38 -23.76
N GLY A 310 25.88 -8.31 -23.00
CA GLY A 310 26.71 -8.22 -21.80
C GLY A 310 26.22 -9.18 -20.71
N LEU A 311 27.09 -9.44 -19.72
CA LEU A 311 26.70 -10.22 -18.53
C LEU A 311 25.66 -9.45 -17.74
N VAL A 312 24.59 -10.14 -17.38
CA VAL A 312 23.51 -9.61 -16.54
C VAL A 312 23.53 -10.33 -15.19
N ASP A 313 23.65 -9.58 -14.10
CA ASP A 313 23.56 -10.14 -12.75
C ASP A 313 22.11 -10.64 -12.51
N PRO A 314 21.91 -11.93 -12.15
CA PRO A 314 20.58 -12.44 -11.80
C PRO A 314 19.86 -11.63 -10.73
N ALA A 315 20.59 -11.07 -9.76
CA ALA A 315 20.02 -10.23 -8.71
C ALA A 315 19.47 -8.90 -9.22
N ALA A 316 20.02 -8.37 -10.33
CA ALA A 316 19.59 -7.12 -10.95
C ALA A 316 18.41 -7.28 -11.92
N VAL A 317 18.03 -8.52 -12.28
CA VAL A 317 16.97 -8.77 -13.27
C VAL A 317 15.63 -8.11 -12.90
N PRO A 318 15.12 -8.18 -11.66
CA PRO A 318 13.87 -7.50 -11.29
C PRO A 318 13.92 -5.99 -11.52
N GLU A 319 15.09 -5.36 -11.31
CA GLU A 319 15.28 -3.94 -11.48
C GLU A 319 15.26 -3.48 -12.95
N LEU A 320 15.49 -4.39 -13.92
CA LEU A 320 15.44 -4.08 -15.35
C LEU A 320 14.06 -3.63 -15.84
N PHE A 321 13.03 -3.99 -15.11
CA PHE A 321 11.65 -3.58 -15.38
C PHE A 321 11.26 -2.25 -14.71
N GLU A 322 12.11 -1.69 -13.87
CA GLU A 322 11.89 -0.38 -13.28
C GLU A 322 12.19 0.73 -14.28
N PRO A 323 11.36 1.80 -14.35
CA PRO A 323 11.62 2.92 -15.25
C PRO A 323 12.99 3.56 -15.00
N PHE A 324 13.71 3.86 -16.09
CA PHE A 324 15.04 4.49 -16.05
C PHE A 324 16.17 3.66 -15.43
N ARG A 325 15.92 2.37 -15.11
CA ARG A 325 16.95 1.45 -14.62
C ARG A 325 17.75 0.83 -15.76
N ARG A 326 19.02 0.54 -15.48
CA ARG A 326 19.99 -0.04 -16.42
C ARG A 326 20.91 -1.00 -15.67
N ALA A 327 21.21 -2.16 -16.26
CA ALA A 327 22.22 -3.06 -15.71
C ALA A 327 23.63 -2.49 -15.93
N GLY A 328 24.23 -1.92 -14.88
CA GLY A 328 25.69 -1.77 -14.73
C GLY A 328 26.46 -0.91 -15.75
N VAL A 329 25.85 -0.25 -16.74
CA VAL A 329 26.55 0.49 -17.78
C VAL A 329 26.54 1.99 -17.52
N ALA A 330 27.72 2.62 -17.53
CA ALA A 330 27.94 4.06 -17.39
C ALA A 330 27.06 4.86 -18.37
N ARG A 331 26.62 6.06 -17.94
CA ARG A 331 25.86 7.05 -18.72
C ARG A 331 26.55 7.50 -19.97
N THR A 332 26.53 6.72 -21.04
CA THR A 332 26.93 7.21 -22.35
C THR A 332 25.70 7.56 -23.18
N ALA A 333 25.67 8.71 -23.79
CA ALA A 333 24.52 9.34 -24.47
C ALA A 333 23.92 8.54 -25.65
N ARG A 334 24.51 7.40 -26.01
CA ARG A 334 24.10 6.56 -27.15
C ARG A 334 23.09 5.47 -26.79
N HIS A 335 22.74 5.28 -25.50
CA HIS A 335 21.90 4.16 -25.05
C HIS A 335 20.57 4.71 -24.48
N GLY A 336 19.46 4.34 -25.04
CA GLY A 336 18.09 4.82 -24.76
C GLY A 336 17.74 5.07 -23.28
N ALA A 337 16.59 5.67 -23.02
CA ALA A 337 16.17 6.21 -21.70
C ALA A 337 15.92 5.15 -20.60
N GLY A 338 16.10 3.84 -20.85
CA GLY A 338 15.83 2.80 -19.85
C GLY A 338 14.33 2.59 -19.57
N LEU A 339 13.48 2.91 -20.54
CA LEU A 339 12.02 2.75 -20.42
C LEU A 339 11.46 1.53 -21.15
N GLY A 340 12.24 0.87 -22.02
CA GLY A 340 11.73 -0.19 -22.90
C GLY A 340 11.09 -1.36 -22.15
N LEU A 341 11.79 -1.95 -21.17
CA LEU A 341 11.27 -3.09 -20.40
C LEU A 341 10.18 -2.68 -19.40
N SER A 342 10.23 -1.49 -18.83
CA SER A 342 9.14 -0.98 -17.98
C SER A 342 7.84 -0.78 -18.77
N ILE A 343 7.93 -0.31 -20.02
CA ILE A 343 6.80 -0.24 -20.94
C ILE A 343 6.25 -1.64 -21.25
N VAL A 344 7.14 -2.61 -21.50
CA VAL A 344 6.70 -4.00 -21.72
C VAL A 344 5.95 -4.52 -20.52
N ARG A 345 6.48 -4.34 -19.29
CA ARG A 345 5.79 -4.76 -18.05
C ARG A 345 4.42 -4.11 -17.90
N ALA A 346 4.34 -2.79 -18.07
CA ALA A 346 3.10 -2.04 -17.94
C ALA A 346 2.07 -2.46 -19.00
N ALA A 347 2.47 -2.56 -20.26
CA ALA A 347 1.58 -2.97 -21.34
C ALA A 347 1.10 -4.43 -21.17
N VAL A 348 1.95 -5.35 -20.77
CA VAL A 348 1.60 -6.74 -20.48
C VAL A 348 0.63 -6.83 -19.31
N ALA A 349 0.88 -6.09 -18.22
CA ALA A 349 0.00 -6.02 -17.05
C ALA A 349 -1.39 -5.47 -17.42
N ALA A 350 -1.46 -4.42 -18.28
CA ALA A 350 -2.73 -3.87 -18.78
C ALA A 350 -3.56 -4.89 -19.58
N HIS A 351 -2.89 -5.87 -20.20
CA HIS A 351 -3.53 -7.01 -20.87
C HIS A 351 -3.90 -8.16 -19.92
N GLY A 352 -3.57 -8.06 -18.61
CA GLY A 352 -3.74 -9.15 -17.65
C GLY A 352 -2.72 -10.28 -17.86
N GLY A 353 -1.65 -10.02 -18.59
CA GLY A 353 -0.58 -10.97 -18.86
C GLY A 353 0.53 -10.96 -17.82
N SER A 354 1.62 -11.69 -18.08
CA SER A 354 2.81 -11.71 -17.26
C SER A 354 4.08 -11.64 -18.11
N VAL A 355 5.13 -11.03 -17.56
CA VAL A 355 6.44 -10.94 -18.19
C VAL A 355 7.52 -11.38 -17.21
N ALA A 356 8.48 -12.16 -17.69
CA ALA A 356 9.65 -12.60 -16.96
C ALA A 356 10.92 -12.39 -17.80
N ALA A 357 12.04 -12.15 -17.14
CA ALA A 357 13.33 -12.11 -17.78
C ALA A 357 14.30 -13.05 -17.07
N GLU A 358 15.26 -13.59 -17.84
CA GLU A 358 16.29 -14.48 -17.36
C GLU A 358 17.64 -14.13 -18.01
N PRO A 359 18.74 -14.13 -17.25
CA PRO A 359 20.06 -13.94 -17.82
C PRO A 359 20.46 -15.19 -18.62
N ILE A 360 21.18 -14.99 -19.69
CA ILE A 360 21.69 -16.08 -20.54
C ILE A 360 23.11 -16.43 -20.13
N VAL A 361 23.38 -17.71 -20.00
CA VAL A 361 24.74 -18.22 -19.73
C VAL A 361 25.67 -17.78 -20.86
N GLY A 362 26.78 -17.13 -20.50
CA GLY A 362 27.69 -16.54 -21.46
C GLY A 362 27.39 -15.10 -21.85
N GLY A 363 26.33 -14.52 -21.32
CA GLY A 363 25.92 -13.11 -21.53
C GLY A 363 24.71 -12.96 -22.43
N GLY A 364 23.88 -11.99 -22.09
CA GLY A 364 22.63 -11.70 -22.76
C GLY A 364 21.40 -11.81 -21.86
N LEU A 365 20.24 -11.62 -22.45
CA LEU A 365 18.94 -11.61 -21.75
C LEU A 365 17.88 -12.36 -22.57
N GLY A 366 17.11 -13.19 -21.89
CA GLY A 366 15.87 -13.77 -22.39
C GLY A 366 14.69 -13.09 -21.74
N VAL A 367 13.71 -12.67 -22.53
CA VAL A 367 12.45 -12.11 -22.01
C VAL A 367 11.29 -12.92 -22.57
N THR A 368 10.42 -13.37 -21.68
CA THR A 368 9.22 -14.16 -22.00
C THR A 368 7.99 -13.40 -21.57
N VAL A 369 7.06 -13.22 -22.48
CA VAL A 369 5.77 -12.54 -22.29
C VAL A 369 4.65 -13.54 -22.49
N HIS A 370 3.70 -13.57 -21.57
CA HIS A 370 2.46 -14.35 -21.65
C HIS A 370 1.29 -13.38 -21.81
N LEU A 371 0.48 -13.58 -22.85
CA LEU A 371 -0.66 -12.74 -23.16
C LEU A 371 -1.94 -13.59 -23.24
N PRO A 372 -3.08 -13.12 -22.75
CA PRO A 372 -4.33 -13.87 -22.76
C PRO A 372 -4.82 -14.05 -24.20
N VAL A 373 -5.46 -15.19 -24.46
CA VAL A 373 -6.10 -15.51 -25.76
C VAL A 373 -7.53 -14.97 -25.81
N ARG A 374 -8.12 -14.64 -24.65
CA ARG A 374 -9.52 -14.15 -24.52
C ARG A 374 -9.60 -13.06 -23.48
#